data_857a951296d4f7f4596a35e2c734ef61
#
_entry.id   857a951296d4f7f4596a35e2c734ef61
#
_cell.length_a   1.000
_cell.length_b   1.000
_cell.length_c   1.000
_cell.angle_alpha   90.00
_cell.angle_beta   90.00
_cell.angle_gamma   90.00
#
_symmetry.space_group_name_H-M   'P 1'
#
loop_
_entity.id
_entity.type
_entity.pdbx_description
1 polymer ?
#
loop_
_entity_poly.entity_id
_entity_poly.type
_entity_poly.pdbx_seq_one_letter_code
_entity_poly.pdbx_strand_id
1 'polypeptide(L)' 'MVNYEQALSIAKDLLGKVDDYFEYRDYYVFSYDTPVEQISSANLVAIEKKTGEAYNYIAVITELGKRLRKGKVK' A
#
# COMPACT_ATOMS: atom_id res chain seq x y z
N MET A 1 16.23 -4.33 0.64
CA MET A 1 15.14 -3.40 1.02
C MET A 1 14.59 -2.75 -0.22
N VAL A 2 13.28 -2.64 -0.34
CA VAL A 2 12.67 -2.02 -1.51
C VAL A 2 12.44 -0.54 -1.27
N ASN A 3 12.56 0.26 -2.34
CA ASN A 3 12.25 1.67 -2.26
C ASN A 3 10.80 1.90 -2.73
N TYR A 4 10.40 3.17 -2.73
CA TYR A 4 9.03 3.53 -3.12
C TYR A 4 8.68 3.04 -4.53
N GLU A 5 9.57 3.23 -5.50
CA GLU A 5 9.27 2.85 -6.88
C GLU A 5 9.14 1.34 -7.04
N GLN A 6 9.98 0.59 -6.35
CA GLN A 6 9.88 -0.87 -6.38
C GLN A 6 8.59 -1.35 -5.73
N ALA A 7 8.24 -0.76 -4.58
CA ALA A 7 7.01 -1.10 -3.89
C ALA A 7 5.79 -0.75 -4.76
N LEU A 8 5.83 0.40 -5.42
CA LEU A 8 4.75 0.82 -6.31
C LEU A 8 4.56 -0.18 -7.45
N SER A 9 5.66 -0.64 -8.04
CA SER A 9 5.59 -1.64 -9.12
C SER A 9 4.92 -2.92 -8.64
N ILE A 10 5.29 -3.39 -7.45
CA ILE A 10 4.68 -4.58 -6.88
C ILE A 10 3.18 -4.37 -6.66
N ALA A 11 2.81 -3.21 -6.11
CA ALA A 11 1.41 -2.90 -5.86
C ALA A 11 0.60 -2.82 -7.15
N LYS A 12 1.16 -2.23 -8.20
CA LYS A 12 0.48 -2.14 -9.49
C LYS A 12 0.22 -3.51 -10.09
N ASP A 13 1.17 -4.43 -9.94
CA ASP A 13 1.00 -5.80 -10.42
C ASP A 13 -0.14 -6.50 -9.70
N LEU A 14 -0.31 -6.22 -8.41
CA LEU A 14 -1.32 -6.87 -7.60
C LEU A 14 -2.70 -6.25 -7.73
N LEU A 15 -2.76 -4.92 -7.77
CA LEU A 15 -4.03 -4.19 -7.76
C LEU A 15 -4.51 -3.78 -9.15
N GLY A 16 -3.63 -3.79 -10.13
CA GLY A 16 -3.95 -3.35 -11.49
C GLY A 16 -3.79 -1.85 -11.67
N LYS A 17 -4.11 -1.07 -10.67
CA LYS A 17 -3.90 0.38 -10.68
C LYS A 17 -3.67 0.84 -9.26
N VAL A 18 -3.05 2.01 -9.10
CA VAL A 18 -2.79 2.60 -7.79
C VAL A 18 -3.00 4.11 -7.90
N ASP A 19 -3.79 4.67 -7.00
CA ASP A 19 -4.09 6.10 -7.00
C ASP A 19 -3.45 6.84 -5.83
N ASP A 20 -3.31 6.20 -4.68
CA ASP A 20 -2.81 6.82 -3.47
C ASP A 20 -1.76 5.96 -2.81
N TYR A 21 -0.88 6.62 -2.03
CA TYR A 21 0.08 5.87 -1.23
C TYR A 21 0.15 6.46 0.17
N PHE A 22 0.56 5.61 1.12
CA PHE A 22 0.84 6.02 2.50
C PHE A 22 2.15 5.37 2.88
N GLU A 23 3.03 6.12 3.52
CA GLU A 23 4.31 5.58 3.98
C GLU A 23 4.32 5.41 5.49
N TYR A 24 4.74 4.24 5.94
CA TYR A 24 4.97 3.92 7.34
C TYR A 24 6.44 3.52 7.51
N ARG A 25 6.86 3.36 8.75
CA ARG A 25 8.27 3.05 9.00
C ARG A 25 8.74 1.80 8.27
N ASP A 26 7.94 0.75 8.31
CA ASP A 26 8.33 -0.55 7.75
C ASP A 26 7.54 -0.96 6.52
N TYR A 27 6.56 -0.15 6.10
CA TYR A 27 5.66 -0.51 5.01
C TYR A 27 5.33 0.68 4.14
N TYR A 28 5.09 0.39 2.85
CA TYR A 28 4.35 1.29 1.98
C TYR A 28 2.97 0.69 1.78
N VAL A 29 1.93 1.49 1.91
CA VAL A 29 0.57 1.05 1.66
C VAL A 29 0.05 1.77 0.43
N PHE A 30 -0.53 1.02 -0.48
CA PHE A 30 -1.06 1.57 -1.73
C PHE A 30 -2.54 1.23 -1.85
N SER A 31 -3.29 2.14 -2.47
CA SER A 31 -4.71 1.94 -2.67
C SER A 31 -5.14 2.55 -4.00
N TYR A 32 -6.32 2.17 -4.46
CA TYR A 32 -6.94 2.82 -5.60
C TYR A 32 -8.38 3.18 -5.24
N ASP A 33 -8.90 4.20 -5.92
CA ASP A 33 -10.26 4.67 -5.68
C ASP A 33 -11.26 3.66 -6.20
N THR A 34 -12.32 3.43 -5.42
CA THR A 34 -13.41 2.54 -5.81
C THR A 34 -14.74 3.27 -5.61
N PRO A 35 -15.80 2.85 -6.30
CA PRO A 35 -17.14 3.34 -5.97
C PRO A 35 -17.46 3.10 -4.51
N VAL A 36 -18.26 3.99 -3.93
CA VAL A 36 -18.57 3.94 -2.50
C VAL A 36 -19.11 2.58 -2.09
N GLU A 37 -19.96 1.98 -2.92
CA GLU A 37 -20.57 0.70 -2.62
C GLU A 37 -19.59 -0.48 -2.71
N GLN A 38 -18.38 -0.24 -3.17
CA GLN A 38 -17.37 -1.29 -3.32
C GLN A 38 -16.17 -1.09 -2.40
N ILE A 39 -16.27 -0.20 -1.42
CA ILE A 39 -15.17 0.04 -0.50
C ILE A 39 -14.91 -1.23 0.31
N SER A 40 -13.66 -1.68 0.29
CA SER A 40 -13.25 -2.84 1.07
C SER A 40 -11.72 -2.81 1.23
N SER A 41 -11.20 -3.65 2.12
CA SER A 41 -9.78 -3.76 2.32
C SER A 41 -9.06 -4.39 1.12
N ALA A 42 -9.80 -4.95 0.18
CA ALA A 42 -9.22 -5.59 -1.00
C ALA A 42 -8.52 -4.58 -1.93
N ASN A 43 -8.85 -3.29 -1.83
CA ASN A 43 -8.20 -2.26 -2.64
C ASN A 43 -6.99 -1.64 -1.95
N LEU A 44 -6.54 -2.23 -0.84
CA LEU A 44 -5.37 -1.77 -0.09
C LEU A 44 -4.35 -2.89 0.02
N VAL A 45 -3.10 -2.57 -0.27
CA VAL A 45 -2.02 -3.54 -0.13
C VAL A 45 -0.86 -2.88 0.62
N ALA A 46 -0.25 -3.64 1.53
CA ALA A 46 0.92 -3.18 2.28
C ALA A 46 2.14 -3.92 1.77
N ILE A 47 3.17 -3.18 1.38
CA ILE A 47 4.42 -3.75 0.89
C ILE A 47 5.48 -3.54 1.96
N GLU A 48 6.03 -4.62 2.47
CA GLU A 48 7.07 -4.54 3.49
C GLU A 48 8.36 -4.02 2.88
N LYS A 49 8.92 -2.97 3.48
CA LYS A 49 10.14 -2.35 2.95
C LYS A 49 11.34 -3.29 2.97
N LYS A 50 11.43 -4.10 4.00
CA LYS A 50 12.59 -4.96 4.21
C LYS A 50 12.69 -6.09 3.19
N THR A 51 11.55 -6.68 2.83
CA THR A 51 11.52 -7.88 1.99
C THR A 51 10.85 -7.68 0.64
N GLY A 52 10.01 -6.66 0.50
CA GLY A 52 9.20 -6.47 -0.70
C GLY A 52 7.96 -7.32 -0.74
N GLU A 53 7.69 -8.08 0.31
CA GLU A 53 6.49 -8.91 0.36
C GLU A 53 5.23 -8.08 0.50
N ALA A 54 4.16 -8.55 -0.13
CA ALA A 54 2.87 -7.88 -0.10
C ALA A 54 1.95 -8.55 0.89
N TYR A 55 1.25 -7.74 1.68
CA TYR A 55 0.30 -8.21 2.67
C TYR A 55 -1.02 -7.49 2.52
N ASN A 56 -2.10 -8.15 2.92
CA ASN A 56 -3.37 -7.47 3.03
C ASN A 56 -3.23 -6.39 4.11
N TYR A 57 -3.74 -5.19 3.82
CA TYR A 57 -3.64 -4.08 4.75
C TYR A 57 -4.13 -4.44 6.16
N ILE A 58 -5.26 -5.14 6.24
CA ILE A 58 -5.84 -5.52 7.54
C ILE A 58 -4.91 -6.43 8.33
N ALA A 59 -4.16 -7.30 7.64
CA ALA A 59 -3.27 -8.25 8.31
C ALA A 59 -2.13 -7.55 9.05
N VAL A 60 -1.74 -6.36 8.61
CA VAL A 60 -0.61 -5.65 9.21
C VAL A 60 -0.99 -4.33 9.87
N ILE A 61 -2.29 -4.02 9.94
CA ILE A 61 -2.74 -2.72 10.40
C ILE A 61 -2.23 -2.38 11.80
N THR A 62 -2.10 -3.35 12.68
CA THR A 62 -1.60 -3.13 14.03
C THR A 62 -0.09 -2.93 14.07
N GLU A 63 0.62 -3.31 13.00
CA GLU A 63 2.06 -3.21 12.93
C GLU A 63 2.53 -1.95 12.21
N LEU A 64 1.62 -1.22 11.57
CA LEU A 64 2.00 -0.07 10.76
C LEU A 64 2.54 1.09 11.58
N GLY A 65 1.98 1.29 12.76
CA GLY A 65 2.38 2.40 13.61
C GLY A 65 1.95 3.73 13.05
N LYS A 66 2.79 4.76 13.24
CA LYS A 66 2.45 6.10 12.83
C LYS A 66 2.71 6.30 11.33
N ARG A 67 1.74 6.90 10.65
CA ARG A 67 1.91 7.26 9.25
C ARG A 67 2.90 8.40 9.12
N LEU A 68 3.90 8.23 8.26
CA LEU A 68 4.95 9.23 8.05
C LEU A 68 4.60 10.20 6.93
N ARG A 69 3.93 9.70 5.88
CA ARG A 69 3.66 10.52 4.71
C ARG A 69 2.52 9.90 3.90
N LYS A 70 1.83 10.74 3.14
CA LYS A 70 0.81 10.28 2.21
C LYS A 70 0.83 11.15 0.97
N GLY A 71 0.26 10.63 -0.12
CA GLY A 71 0.18 11.40 -1.34
C GLY A 71 -0.53 10.65 -2.45
N LYS A 72 -0.59 11.28 -3.61
CA LYS A 72 -1.17 10.69 -4.80
C LYS A 72 -0.06 10.07 -5.64
N VAL A 73 -0.37 8.93 -6.23
CA VAL A 73 0.53 8.30 -7.20
C VAL A 73 0.26 8.91 -8.55
N LYS A 74 1.31 9.33 -9.22
CA LYS A 74 1.19 9.93 -10.55
C LYS A 74 1.41 8.91 -11.65
#